data_886784c08f030e4286f7aaa4b4585355
#
_entry.id   886784c08f030e4286f7aaa4b4585355
#
_cell.length_a   1.000
_cell.length_b   1.000
_cell.length_c   1.000
_cell.angle_alpha   90.00
_cell.angle_beta   90.00
_cell.angle_gamma   90.00
#
_symmetry.space_group_name_H-M   'P 1'
#
loop_
_entity.id
_entity.type
_entity.pdbx_description
1 polymer ?
#
loop_
_entity_poly.entity_id
_entity_poly.type
_entity_poly.pdbx_seq_one_letter_code
_entity_poly.pdbx_strand_id
1 'polypeptide(L)' 'MKLNKNKLGLAMLNAGVDSIRDLSAASGVSINTISRSNNGGTVKLATLRRLADALGVDPAELIAEEA' A
#
# COMPACT_ATOMS: atom_id res chain seq x y z
N MET A 1 -5.94 -7.89 -7.82
CA MET A 1 -4.71 -7.15 -8.17
C MET A 1 -3.69 -7.31 -7.05
N LYS A 2 -2.43 -7.23 -7.38
CA LYS A 2 -1.36 -7.46 -6.40
C LYS A 2 -0.58 -6.20 -6.15
N LEU A 3 -0.25 -5.98 -4.88
CA LEU A 3 0.58 -4.87 -4.44
C LEU A 3 2.04 -5.18 -4.78
N ASN A 4 2.75 -4.17 -5.28
CA ASN A 4 4.19 -4.29 -5.49
C ASN A 4 4.91 -3.83 -4.21
N LYS A 5 5.61 -4.75 -3.57
CA LYS A 5 6.28 -4.50 -2.30
C LYS A 5 7.31 -3.37 -2.38
N ASN A 6 8.09 -3.33 -3.45
CA ASN A 6 9.11 -2.30 -3.62
C ASN A 6 8.50 -0.93 -3.87
N LYS A 7 7.46 -0.88 -4.70
CA LYS A 7 6.76 0.38 -4.98
C LYS A 7 6.07 0.93 -3.73
N LEU A 8 5.46 0.04 -2.95
CA LEU A 8 4.86 0.45 -1.68
C LEU A 8 5.92 1.00 -0.74
N GLY A 9 7.06 0.33 -0.61
CA GLY A 9 8.15 0.78 0.24
C GLY A 9 8.68 2.15 -0.16
N LEU A 10 8.85 2.38 -1.46
CA LEU A 10 9.30 3.68 -1.96
C LEU A 10 8.28 4.78 -1.69
N ALA A 11 7.00 4.49 -1.90
CA ALA A 11 5.94 5.46 -1.63
C ALA A 11 5.85 5.81 -0.14
N MET A 12 6.03 4.82 0.73
CA MET A 12 6.07 5.03 2.17
C MET A 12 7.26 5.91 2.55
N LEU A 13 8.41 5.64 2.00
CA LEU A 13 9.61 6.42 2.26
C LEU A 13 9.41 7.88 1.85
N ASN A 14 8.87 8.11 0.67
CA ASN A 14 8.61 9.45 0.17
C ASN A 14 7.56 10.20 0.98
N ALA A 15 6.61 9.49 1.54
CA ALA A 15 5.53 10.08 2.34
C ALA A 15 5.91 10.26 3.81
N GLY A 16 7.07 9.78 4.23
CA GLY A 16 7.49 9.86 5.63
C GLY A 16 6.78 8.85 6.52
N VAL A 17 6.26 7.77 5.95
CA VAL A 17 5.60 6.70 6.69
C VAL A 17 6.61 5.59 6.96
N ASP A 18 6.94 5.39 8.24
CA ASP A 18 8.08 4.56 8.63
C ASP A 18 7.73 3.08 8.82
N SER A 19 6.46 2.75 9.01
CA SER A 19 6.06 1.37 9.31
C SER A 19 4.67 1.08 8.81
N ILE A 20 4.33 -0.22 8.75
CA ILE A 20 2.98 -0.66 8.40
C ILE A 20 1.96 -0.16 9.43
N ARG A 21 2.37 -0.07 10.69
CA ARG A 21 1.50 0.48 11.73
C ARG A 21 1.15 1.94 11.44
N ASP A 22 2.13 2.74 11.05
CA ASP A 22 1.89 4.14 10.68
C ASP A 22 1.02 4.24 9.45
N LEU A 23 1.24 3.38 8.47
CA LEU A 23 0.41 3.33 7.27
C LEU A 23 -1.03 2.93 7.60
N SER A 24 -1.21 1.98 8.51
CA SER A 24 -2.53 1.58 8.98
C SER A 24 -3.27 2.77 9.61
N ALA A 25 -2.59 3.52 10.47
CA ALA A 25 -3.18 4.69 11.12
C ALA A 25 -3.55 5.77 10.10
N ALA A 26 -2.70 6.00 9.12
CA ALA A 26 -2.92 7.05 8.11
C ALA A 26 -4.01 6.67 7.10
N SER A 27 -4.11 5.39 6.75
CA SER A 27 -5.01 4.93 5.69
C SER A 27 -6.35 4.42 6.20
N GLY A 28 -6.44 4.07 7.47
CA GLY A 28 -7.62 3.42 8.03
C GLY A 28 -7.74 1.95 7.63
N VAL A 29 -6.70 1.37 7.04
CA VAL A 29 -6.67 -0.05 6.66
C VAL A 29 -5.98 -0.83 7.78
N SER A 30 -6.52 -2.00 8.15
CA SER A 30 -5.95 -2.78 9.25
C SER A 30 -4.53 -3.26 8.92
N ILE A 31 -3.72 -3.40 9.96
CA ILE A 31 -2.34 -3.89 9.83
C ILE A 31 -2.32 -5.27 9.16
N ASN A 32 -3.24 -6.15 9.54
CA ASN A 32 -3.33 -7.49 8.96
C ASN A 32 -3.61 -7.46 7.47
N THR A 33 -4.49 -6.57 7.04
CA THR A 33 -4.82 -6.42 5.61
C THR A 33 -3.62 -5.92 4.83
N ILE A 34 -2.92 -4.92 5.34
CA ILE A 34 -1.73 -4.37 4.69
C ILE A 34 -0.63 -5.44 4.61
N SER A 35 -0.37 -6.12 5.71
CA SER A 35 0.66 -7.14 5.79
C SER A 35 0.40 -8.29 4.81
N ARG A 36 -0.85 -8.75 4.76
CA ARG A 36 -1.25 -9.83 3.85
C ARG A 36 -1.07 -9.41 2.38
N SER A 37 -1.49 -8.20 2.05
CA SER A 37 -1.35 -7.67 0.70
C SER A 37 0.12 -7.50 0.31
N ASN A 38 0.94 -7.04 1.26
CA ASN A 38 2.37 -6.82 1.04
C ASN A 38 3.16 -8.13 0.89
N ASN A 39 2.63 -9.23 1.42
CA ASN A 39 3.27 -10.54 1.37
C ASN A 39 2.75 -11.42 0.21
N GLY A 40 2.27 -10.81 -0.84
CA GLY A 40 1.86 -11.54 -2.04
C GLY A 40 0.38 -11.86 -2.15
N GLY A 41 -0.42 -11.42 -1.18
CA GLY A 41 -1.87 -11.54 -1.25
C GLY A 41 -2.47 -10.53 -2.23
N THR A 42 -3.71 -10.78 -2.65
CA THR A 42 -4.41 -9.82 -3.49
C THR A 42 -4.91 -8.65 -2.65
N VAL A 43 -5.04 -7.49 -3.27
CA VAL A 43 -5.56 -6.29 -2.64
C VAL A 43 -6.83 -5.85 -3.38
N LYS A 44 -7.84 -5.45 -2.62
CA LYS A 44 -9.07 -4.91 -3.19
C LYS A 44 -8.84 -3.48 -3.65
N LEU A 45 -9.57 -3.08 -4.69
CA LEU A 45 -9.45 -1.73 -5.24
C LEU A 45 -9.70 -0.66 -4.18
N ALA A 46 -10.71 -0.84 -3.34
CA ALA A 46 -11.01 0.13 -2.28
C ALA A 46 -9.86 0.25 -1.27
N THR A 47 -9.24 -0.88 -0.91
CA THR A 47 -8.08 -0.91 -0.01
C THR A 47 -6.89 -0.21 -0.65
N LEU A 48 -6.62 -0.52 -1.92
CA LEU A 48 -5.53 0.09 -2.66
C LEU A 48 -5.69 1.62 -2.73
N ARG A 49 -6.91 2.07 -2.98
CA ARG A 49 -7.20 3.50 -3.05
C ARG A 49 -6.92 4.19 -1.71
N ARG A 50 -7.31 3.58 -0.61
CA ARG A 50 -7.04 4.14 0.72
C ARG A 50 -5.55 4.24 1.01
N LEU A 51 -4.80 3.21 0.65
CA LEU A 51 -3.35 3.22 0.82
C LEU A 51 -2.71 4.32 -0.03
N ALA A 52 -3.12 4.44 -1.27
CA ALA A 52 -2.59 5.45 -2.17
C ALA A 52 -2.91 6.87 -1.70
N ASP A 53 -4.14 7.10 -1.24
CA ASP A 53 -4.53 8.39 -0.71
C ASP A 53 -3.69 8.78 0.50
N ALA A 54 -3.45 7.83 1.40
CA ALA A 54 -2.63 8.06 2.59
C ALA A 54 -1.19 8.41 2.24
N LEU A 55 -0.69 7.85 1.14
CA LEU A 55 0.69 8.08 0.68
C LEU A 55 0.81 9.23 -0.33
N GLY A 56 -0.32 9.77 -0.77
CA GLY A 56 -0.34 10.88 -1.72
C GLY A 56 0.10 10.49 -3.12
N VAL A 57 -0.10 9.25 -3.52
CA VAL A 57 0.29 8.73 -4.83
C VAL A 57 -0.91 8.18 -5.58
N ASP A 58 -0.74 7.98 -6.89
CA ASP A 58 -1.74 7.31 -7.70
C ASP A 58 -1.80 5.83 -7.33
N PRO A 59 -2.99 5.22 -7.20
CA PRO A 59 -3.10 3.80 -6.90
C PRO A 59 -2.30 2.90 -7.86
N ALA A 60 -2.20 3.28 -9.13
CA ALA A 60 -1.43 2.51 -10.10
C ALA A 60 0.05 2.41 -9.76
N GLU A 61 0.58 3.36 -8.99
CA GLU A 61 1.98 3.36 -8.59
C GLU A 61 2.29 2.30 -7.55
N LEU A 62 1.28 1.71 -6.94
CA LEU A 62 1.46 0.71 -5.88
C LEU A 62 1.28 -0.72 -6.35
N ILE A 63 0.77 -0.93 -7.54
CA ILE A 63 0.47 -2.28 -8.02
C ILE A 63 1.60 -2.84 -8.87
N ALA A 64 1.70 -4.18 -8.87
CA ALA A 64 2.66 -4.88 -9.71
C ALA A 64 2.27 -4.74 -11.17
N GLU A 65 3.24 -4.44 -12.01
CA GLU A 65 3.03 -4.45 -13.45
C GLU A 65 3.02 -5.90 -13.92
N GLU A 66 1.99 -6.24 -14.67
CA GLU A 66 1.93 -7.52 -15.32
C GLU A 66 2.44 -7.35 -16.74
N ALA A 67 3.47 -8.08 -17.05
CA ALA A 67 4.03 -8.08 -18.40
C ALA A 67 3.12 -8.81 -19.37
#